data_2e0bf28fc8f3591806954b7ab9373762
#
_entry.id   2e0bf28fc8f3591806954b7ab9373762
#
_cell.length_a   1.000
_cell.length_b   1.000
_cell.length_c   1.000
_cell.angle_alpha   90.00
_cell.angle_beta   90.00
_cell.angle_gamma   90.00
#
_symmetry.space_group_name_H-M   'P 1'
#
loop_
_entity.id
_entity.type
_entity.pdbx_description
1 polymer ?
#
loop_
_entity_poly.entity_id
_entity_poly.type
_entity_poly.pdbx_seq_one_letter_code
_entity_poly.pdbx_strand_id
1 'polypeptide(L)' 'MTVVEKKPIPIYEVVCNECKSKIQYKASEVSWHHITCPVCGVSLWANTIMPVRMEDEE' A
#
# COMPACT_ATOMS: atom_id res chain seq x y z
N MET A 1 -11.61 -7.92 -30.52
CA MET A 1 -11.28 -8.68 -29.32
C MET A 1 -11.17 -7.77 -28.13
N THR A 2 -11.76 -8.14 -27.04
CA THR A 2 -11.78 -7.32 -25.83
C THR A 2 -10.96 -7.97 -24.73
N VAL A 3 -10.11 -7.21 -24.10
CA VAL A 3 -9.39 -7.68 -22.92
C VAL A 3 -10.33 -7.60 -21.74
N VAL A 4 -10.61 -8.73 -21.15
CA VAL A 4 -11.56 -8.83 -20.04
C VAL A 4 -10.89 -9.00 -18.69
N GLU A 5 -9.58 -9.15 -18.66
CA GLU A 5 -8.85 -9.30 -17.43
C GLU A 5 -8.15 -7.99 -17.08
N LYS A 6 -8.56 -7.43 -15.97
CA LYS A 6 -7.84 -6.32 -15.35
C LYS A 6 -7.06 -6.89 -14.18
N LYS A 7 -5.80 -6.53 -14.09
CA LYS A 7 -5.00 -6.96 -12.95
C LYS A 7 -5.41 -6.13 -11.74
N PRO A 8 -5.89 -6.75 -10.67
CA PRO A 8 -6.22 -6.00 -9.47
C PRO A 8 -4.94 -5.45 -8.85
N ILE A 9 -5.03 -4.24 -8.31
CA ILE A 9 -3.94 -3.60 -7.63
C ILE A 9 -4.04 -3.93 -6.15
N PRO A 10 -3.06 -4.63 -5.56
CA PRO A 10 -3.11 -4.93 -4.13
C PRO A 10 -2.88 -3.68 -3.30
N ILE A 11 -3.73 -3.47 -2.32
CA ILE A 11 -3.63 -2.35 -1.39
C ILE A 11 -3.22 -2.91 -0.04
N TYR A 12 -2.15 -2.39 0.52
CA TYR A 12 -1.63 -2.80 1.80
C TYR A 12 -1.93 -1.74 2.85
N GLU A 13 -1.92 -2.16 4.11
CA GLU A 13 -2.19 -1.26 5.22
C GLU A 13 -1.13 -1.44 6.29
N VAL A 14 -0.73 -0.33 6.89
CA VAL A 14 0.18 -0.32 8.02
C VAL A 14 -0.27 0.73 9.02
N VAL A 15 0.00 0.49 10.28
CA VAL A 15 -0.29 1.44 11.34
C VAL A 15 1.02 2.08 11.80
N CYS A 16 1.07 3.41 11.74
CA CYS A 16 2.23 4.15 12.21
C CYS A 16 2.32 4.04 13.74
N ASN A 17 3.52 3.75 14.25
CA ASN A 17 3.73 3.66 15.69
C ASN A 17 3.87 5.03 16.36
N GLU A 18 4.17 6.06 15.57
CA GLU A 18 4.38 7.41 16.10
C GLU A 18 3.07 8.18 16.22
N CYS A 19 2.31 8.26 15.15
CA CYS A 19 1.05 8.99 15.14
C CYS A 19 -0.17 8.07 15.21
N LYS A 20 0.04 6.75 15.14
CA LYS A 20 -1.00 5.73 15.20
C LYS A 20 -2.06 5.86 14.11
N SER A 21 -1.69 6.43 12.98
CA SER A 21 -2.58 6.55 11.83
C SER A 21 -2.52 5.30 10.98
N LYS A 22 -3.67 4.89 10.46
CA LYS A 22 -3.72 3.80 9.49
C LYS A 22 -3.39 4.36 8.13
N ILE A 23 -2.46 3.70 7.46
CA ILE A 23 -1.97 4.13 6.16
C ILE A 23 -2.22 3.01 5.17
N GLN A 24 -2.90 3.32 4.07
CA GLN A 24 -3.08 2.38 2.97
C GLN A 24 -2.19 2.81 1.81
N TYR A 25 -1.53 1.86 1.20
CA TYR A 25 -0.57 2.14 0.15
C TYR A 25 -0.56 1.02 -0.88
N LYS A 26 -0.11 1.36 -2.08
CA LYS A 26 0.06 0.40 -3.17
C LYS A 26 1.49 -0.13 -3.14
N ALA A 27 1.69 -1.33 -3.69
CA ALA A 27 3.03 -1.90 -3.78
C ALA A 27 3.99 -0.99 -4.56
N SER A 28 3.48 -0.26 -5.55
CA SER A 28 4.30 0.66 -6.34
C SER A 28 4.81 1.86 -5.54
N GLU A 29 4.18 2.17 -4.42
CA GLU A 29 4.58 3.27 -3.55
C GLU A 29 5.66 2.86 -2.56
N VAL A 30 5.92 1.56 -2.45
CA VAL A 30 6.94 1.03 -1.55
C VAL A 30 8.32 1.18 -2.18
N SER A 31 9.24 1.78 -1.45
CA SER A 31 10.62 1.95 -1.87
C SER A 31 11.52 1.20 -0.89
N TRP A 32 12.27 0.21 -1.40
CA TRP A 32 13.18 -0.59 -0.58
C TRP A 32 12.50 -1.19 0.65
N HIS A 33 11.26 -1.68 0.49
CA HIS A 33 10.45 -2.25 1.56
C HIS A 33 10.10 -1.25 2.67
N HIS A 34 10.16 0.03 2.36
CA HIS A 34 9.80 1.09 3.30
C HIS A 34 8.82 2.07 2.67
N ILE A 35 8.01 2.68 3.52
CA ILE A 35 7.14 3.78 3.13
C ILE A 35 7.32 4.91 4.13
N THR A 36 6.96 6.11 3.70
CA THR A 36 7.01 7.28 4.57
C THR A 36 5.61 7.61 5.05
N CYS A 37 5.46 7.77 6.36
CA CYS A 37 4.17 8.19 6.92
C CYS A 37 3.83 9.59 6.43
N PRO A 38 2.66 9.80 5.81
CA PRO A 38 2.28 11.13 5.30
C PRO A 38 1.88 12.10 6.41
N VAL A 39 1.71 11.61 7.63
CA VAL A 39 1.28 12.44 8.75
C VAL A 39 2.46 12.96 9.55
N CYS A 40 3.34 12.07 9.98
CA CYS A 40 4.50 12.45 10.80
C CYS A 40 5.84 12.35 10.06
N GLY A 41 5.87 11.76 8.88
CA GLY A 41 7.08 11.69 8.07
C GLY A 41 8.08 10.61 8.48
N VAL A 42 7.70 9.72 9.40
CA VAL A 42 8.60 8.66 9.83
C VAL A 42 8.62 7.53 8.79
N SER A 43 9.77 6.87 8.66
CA SER A 43 9.88 5.71 7.78
C SER A 43 9.30 4.47 8.46
N LEU A 44 8.49 3.74 7.74
CA LEU A 44 7.84 2.53 8.23
C LEU A 44 8.20 1.34 7.35
N TRP A 45 8.22 0.17 7.94
CA TRP A 45 8.37 -1.06 7.17
C TRP A 45 7.08 -1.35 6.42
N ALA A 46 7.21 -1.52 5.12
CA ALA A 46 6.07 -1.88 4.27
C ALA A 46 5.87 -3.39 4.31
N ASN A 47 4.71 -3.81 4.77
CA ASN A 47 4.34 -5.22 4.78
C ASN A 47 3.56 -5.52 3.50
N THR A 48 4.20 -6.22 2.57
CA THR A 48 3.60 -6.55 1.27
C THR A 48 3.23 -8.04 1.16
N ILE A 49 3.06 -8.71 2.28
CA ILE A 49 2.77 -10.14 2.29
C ILE A 49 1.31 -10.41 1.92
N MET A 50 0.39 -9.70 2.57
CA MET A 50 -1.04 -9.88 2.32
C MET A 50 -1.70 -8.52 2.16
N PRO A 51 -2.33 -8.26 1.01
CA PRO A 51 -3.09 -7.04 0.83
C PRO A 51 -4.38 -7.07 1.64
N VAL A 52 -4.79 -5.91 2.13
CA VAL A 52 -6.04 -5.80 2.87
C VAL A 52 -7.23 -5.66 1.93
N ARG A 53 -6.99 -5.23 0.71
CA ARG A 53 -8.03 -5.14 -0.32
C ARG A 53 -7.37 -5.09 -1.69
N MET A 54 -8.19 -5.26 -2.71
CA MET A 54 -7.76 -5.16 -4.09
C MET A 54 -8.57 -4.06 -4.77
N GLU A 55 -7.90 -3.23 -5.56
CA GLU A 55 -8.56 -2.22 -6.35
C GLU A 55 -8.48 -2.57 -7.83
N ASP A 56 -9.49 -2.18 -8.58
CA ASP A 56 -9.49 -2.37 -10.02
C ASP A 56 -8.65 -1.27 -10.66
N GLU A 57 -7.82 -1.68 -11.61
CA GLU A 57 -7.07 -0.74 -12.42
C GLU A 57 -7.97 -0.24 -13.55
N GLU A 58 -8.01 1.07 -13.74
CA GLU A 58 -8.75 1.66 -14.86
C GLU A 58 -7.89 1.76 -16.10
#